data_6a762110a0291187bcaccf6ef76f2d7c
#
_entry.id   6a762110a0291187bcaccf6ef76f2d7c
#
_cell.length_a   1.000
_cell.length_b   1.000
_cell.length_c   1.000
_cell.angle_alpha   90.00
_cell.angle_beta   90.00
_cell.angle_gamma   90.00
#
_symmetry.space_group_name_H-M   'P 1'
#
loop_
_entity.id
_entity.type
_entity.pdbx_description
1 polymer ?
#
loop_
_entity_poly.entity_id
_entity_poly.type
_entity_poly.pdbx_seq_one_letter_code
_entity_poly.pdbx_strand_id
1 'polypeptide(L)'
;MRDKTVSAILAHAAASFPKECCGVVIQKGRVEKYIPCKNNAESPTEQFELNPEDYAAAEEQGTVVAIVHSHPGDGATTQPSELDMLMCDATELPWIIASWPEGDIRTVMPRGDRPLTGRQFVLGYADCWSLIMDYFRIEHGIELPNYSVDRHWWEQGENLYMDNWQECGFREYDGPAQPGDMVIMQVQSTVPNH
;
A
#
# COMPACT_ATOMS: atom_id res chain seq x y z
N MET A 1 6.84 5.76 20.73
CA MET A 1 5.77 4.81 21.11
C MET A 1 5.84 4.53 22.61
N ARG A 2 4.71 4.41 23.31
CA ARG A 2 4.67 4.18 24.75
C ARG A 2 4.71 2.69 25.10
N ASP A 3 5.27 2.32 26.24
CA ASP A 3 5.36 0.90 26.68
C ASP A 3 4.01 0.16 26.66
N LYS A 4 2.92 0.84 27.02
CA LYS A 4 1.57 0.27 27.00
C LYS A 4 1.11 -0.06 25.55
N THR A 5 1.46 0.77 24.58
CA THR A 5 1.15 0.55 23.17
C THR A 5 1.92 -0.65 22.65
N VAL A 6 3.22 -0.74 22.96
CA VAL A 6 4.07 -1.89 22.65
C VAL A 6 3.50 -3.18 23.22
N SER A 7 3.19 -3.19 24.53
CA SER A 7 2.63 -4.38 25.21
C SER A 7 1.30 -4.82 24.59
N ALA A 8 0.45 -3.88 24.18
CA ALA A 8 -0.84 -4.20 23.54
C ALA A 8 -0.65 -4.80 22.14
N ILE A 9 0.31 -4.30 21.35
CA ILE A 9 0.66 -4.85 20.04
C ILE A 9 1.17 -6.29 20.18
N LEU A 10 2.15 -6.53 21.06
CA LEU A 10 2.71 -7.86 21.27
C LEU A 10 1.66 -8.85 21.83
N ALA A 11 0.78 -8.41 22.70
CA ALA A 11 -0.33 -9.24 23.20
C ALA A 11 -1.29 -9.63 22.06
N HIS A 12 -1.57 -8.72 21.11
CA HIS A 12 -2.39 -9.03 19.94
C HIS A 12 -1.66 -9.97 18.97
N ALA A 13 -0.36 -9.78 18.73
CA ALA A 13 0.46 -10.71 17.93
C ALA A 13 0.43 -12.12 18.51
N ALA A 14 0.64 -12.26 19.81
CA ALA A 14 0.55 -13.55 20.51
C ALA A 14 -0.84 -14.22 20.38
N ALA A 15 -1.91 -13.44 20.53
CA ALA A 15 -3.29 -13.94 20.43
C ALA A 15 -3.69 -14.33 19.01
N SER A 16 -3.12 -13.69 18.00
CA SER A 16 -3.41 -13.94 16.58
C SER A 16 -2.61 -15.09 15.99
N PHE A 17 -1.47 -15.45 16.62
CA PHE A 17 -0.59 -16.50 16.11
C PHE A 17 -1.35 -17.81 15.77
N PRO A 18 -1.11 -18.46 14.62
CA PRO A 18 -0.05 -18.23 13.63
C PRO A 18 -0.40 -17.21 12.52
N LYS A 19 -1.46 -16.46 12.67
CA LYS A 19 -1.87 -15.41 11.72
C LYS A 19 -1.17 -14.10 12.05
N GLU A 20 -0.98 -13.25 11.04
CA GLU A 20 -0.62 -11.86 11.27
C GLU A 20 -1.71 -11.13 12.04
N CYS A 21 -1.35 -10.44 13.11
CA CYS A 21 -2.21 -9.43 13.68
C CYS A 21 -2.10 -8.13 12.87
N CYS A 22 -3.16 -7.33 12.87
CA CYS A 22 -3.10 -5.99 12.31
C CYS A 22 -3.95 -5.01 13.13
N GLY A 23 -3.70 -3.73 12.94
CA GLY A 23 -4.41 -2.67 13.65
C GLY A 23 -3.80 -1.30 13.41
N VAL A 24 -4.22 -0.33 14.18
CA VAL A 24 -3.73 1.04 14.07
C VAL A 24 -3.37 1.62 15.42
N VAL A 25 -2.44 2.56 15.43
CA VAL A 25 -2.19 3.43 16.58
C VAL A 25 -2.92 4.74 16.36
N ILE A 26 -3.76 5.11 17.31
CA ILE A 26 -4.45 6.39 17.31
C ILE A 26 -3.87 7.33 18.36
N GLN A 27 -3.99 8.62 18.09
CA GLN A 27 -3.67 9.69 19.04
C GLN A 27 -4.89 10.59 19.28
N LYS A 28 -5.19 10.82 20.56
CA LYS A 28 -6.19 11.79 21.00
C LYS A 28 -5.59 12.70 22.07
N GLY A 29 -5.25 13.92 21.64
CA GLY A 29 -4.49 14.82 22.50
C GLY A 29 -3.10 14.26 22.83
N ARG A 30 -2.84 13.99 24.12
CA ARG A 30 -1.58 13.38 24.58
C ARG A 30 -1.67 11.87 24.78
N VAL A 31 -2.79 11.26 24.45
CA VAL A 31 -3.03 9.81 24.65
C VAL A 31 -2.80 9.09 23.34
N GLU A 32 -1.85 8.14 23.36
CA GLU A 32 -1.58 7.18 22.30
C GLU A 32 -2.19 5.84 22.70
N LYS A 33 -2.89 5.18 21.76
CA LYS A 33 -3.55 3.90 22.00
C LYS A 33 -3.48 3.02 20.76
N TYR A 34 -3.16 1.74 20.93
CA TYR A 34 -3.32 0.73 19.90
C TYR A 34 -4.78 0.25 19.84
N ILE A 35 -5.32 0.17 18.63
CA ILE A 35 -6.64 -0.40 18.34
C ILE A 35 -6.41 -1.62 17.45
N PRO A 36 -6.67 -2.84 17.96
CA PRO A 36 -6.61 -4.04 17.13
C PRO A 36 -7.74 -4.01 16.10
N CYS A 37 -7.43 -4.45 14.88
CA CYS A 37 -8.38 -4.64 13.80
C CYS A 37 -8.37 -6.10 13.37
N LYS A 38 -9.47 -6.55 12.76
CA LYS A 38 -9.55 -7.87 12.16
C LYS A 38 -8.69 -7.91 10.90
N ASN A 39 -7.96 -8.99 10.72
CA ASN A 39 -7.27 -9.29 9.47
C ASN A 39 -8.23 -9.99 8.52
N ASN A 40 -8.57 -9.33 7.40
CA ASN A 40 -9.47 -9.84 6.36
C ASN A 40 -8.75 -10.52 5.21
N ALA A 41 -7.42 -10.62 5.23
CA ALA A 41 -6.65 -11.25 4.15
C ALA A 41 -7.08 -12.70 3.91
N GLU A 42 -7.04 -13.13 2.66
CA GLU A 42 -7.32 -14.52 2.28
C GLU A 42 -6.28 -15.50 2.84
N SER A 43 -5.01 -15.06 2.91
CA SER A 43 -3.88 -15.83 3.49
C SER A 43 -3.33 -15.13 4.74
N PRO A 44 -4.05 -15.14 5.87
CA PRO A 44 -3.71 -14.30 7.02
C PRO A 44 -2.45 -14.73 7.78
N THR A 45 -1.81 -15.82 7.40
CA THR A 45 -0.49 -16.27 7.92
C THR A 45 0.68 -15.64 7.18
N GLU A 46 0.45 -14.99 6.03
CA GLU A 46 1.48 -14.48 5.13
C GLU A 46 1.29 -12.99 4.81
N GLN A 47 0.09 -12.46 5.10
CA GLN A 47 -0.27 -11.07 4.79
C GLN A 47 -1.42 -10.59 5.65
N PHE A 48 -1.61 -9.29 5.70
CA PHE A 48 -2.75 -8.69 6.35
C PHE A 48 -3.52 -7.75 5.44
N GLU A 49 -4.82 -7.64 5.73
CA GLU A 49 -5.73 -6.65 5.19
C GLU A 49 -6.57 -6.10 6.34
N LEU A 50 -6.46 -4.80 6.61
CA LEU A 50 -7.22 -4.14 7.66
C LEU A 50 -8.72 -4.18 7.35
N ASN A 51 -9.54 -4.63 8.30
CA ASN A 51 -10.98 -4.52 8.17
C ASN A 51 -11.39 -3.04 8.09
N PRO A 52 -12.10 -2.59 7.03
CA PRO A 52 -12.44 -1.17 6.83
C PRO A 52 -13.36 -0.60 7.93
N GLU A 53 -14.25 -1.43 8.48
CA GLU A 53 -15.17 -1.00 9.55
C GLU A 53 -14.41 -0.75 10.86
N ASP A 54 -13.44 -1.62 11.20
CA ASP A 54 -12.58 -1.45 12.37
C ASP A 54 -11.70 -0.23 12.23
N TYR A 55 -11.18 0.01 11.01
CA TYR A 55 -10.37 1.20 10.72
C TYR A 55 -11.19 2.49 10.90
N ALA A 56 -12.37 2.56 10.32
CA ALA A 56 -13.28 3.71 10.47
C ALA A 56 -13.66 3.94 11.94
N ALA A 57 -13.96 2.87 12.68
CA ALA A 57 -14.26 2.96 14.11
C ALA A 57 -13.05 3.43 14.95
N ALA A 58 -11.82 3.17 14.50
CA ALA A 58 -10.62 3.70 15.13
C ALA A 58 -10.45 5.20 14.87
N GLU A 59 -10.72 5.68 13.65
CA GLU A 59 -10.68 7.11 13.28
C GLU A 59 -11.68 7.95 14.11
N GLU A 60 -12.85 7.40 14.45
CA GLU A 60 -13.81 8.07 15.33
C GLU A 60 -13.26 8.26 16.77
N GLN A 61 -12.32 7.41 17.21
CA GLN A 61 -11.73 7.49 18.54
C GLN A 61 -10.55 8.46 18.63
N GLY A 62 -9.85 8.72 17.50
CA GLY A 62 -8.70 9.62 17.44
C GLY A 62 -8.03 9.61 16.07
N THR A 63 -7.04 10.45 15.87
CA THR A 63 -6.28 10.49 14.63
C THR A 63 -5.41 9.24 14.50
N VAL A 64 -5.53 8.50 13.41
CA VAL A 64 -4.61 7.40 13.09
C VAL A 64 -3.22 7.97 12.80
N VAL A 65 -2.21 7.47 13.52
CA VAL A 65 -0.83 7.94 13.42
C VAL A 65 0.16 6.86 13.03
N ALA A 66 -0.25 5.60 13.02
CA ALA A 66 0.55 4.50 12.48
C ALA A 66 -0.35 3.29 12.17
N ILE A 67 0.09 2.49 11.19
CA ILE A 67 -0.45 1.17 10.87
C ILE A 67 0.43 0.11 11.56
N VAL A 68 -0.17 -0.98 12.01
CA VAL A 68 0.51 -2.05 12.74
C VAL A 68 0.21 -3.39 12.10
N HIS A 69 1.23 -4.24 11.94
CA HIS A 69 1.06 -5.66 11.66
C HIS A 69 2.16 -6.50 12.32
N SER A 70 2.02 -7.81 12.26
CA SER A 70 3.03 -8.72 12.81
C SER A 70 3.52 -9.73 11.76
N HIS A 71 4.78 -10.11 11.90
CA HIS A 71 5.38 -11.26 11.22
C HIS A 71 5.40 -12.45 12.19
N PRO A 72 4.55 -13.47 11.98
CA PRO A 72 4.52 -14.66 12.84
C PRO A 72 5.48 -15.75 12.35
N GLY A 73 6.02 -16.53 13.27
CA GLY A 73 6.83 -17.73 12.98
C GLY A 73 8.15 -17.77 13.75
N ASP A 74 8.70 -18.96 13.93
CA ASP A 74 9.98 -19.12 14.59
C ASP A 74 11.11 -18.45 13.78
N GLY A 75 11.86 -17.57 14.41
CA GLY A 75 12.89 -16.76 13.77
C GLY A 75 12.35 -15.59 12.92
N ALA A 76 11.07 -15.25 13.07
CA ALA A 76 10.49 -14.11 12.40
C ALA A 76 11.20 -12.81 12.77
N THR A 77 11.39 -11.94 11.80
CA THR A 77 12.06 -10.65 12.01
C THR A 77 11.12 -9.49 11.76
N THR A 78 11.47 -8.33 12.29
CA THR A 78 10.76 -7.08 11.99
C THR A 78 11.23 -6.39 10.71
N GLN A 79 12.03 -7.10 9.87
CA GLN A 79 12.48 -6.55 8.60
C GLN A 79 11.28 -6.39 7.67
N PRO A 80 11.00 -5.16 7.17
CA PRO A 80 9.89 -4.97 6.25
C PRO A 80 10.13 -5.71 4.94
N SER A 81 9.10 -6.31 4.40
CA SER A 81 9.08 -6.80 3.03
C SER A 81 9.06 -5.61 2.06
N GLU A 82 9.29 -5.87 0.77
CA GLU A 82 9.15 -4.83 -0.26
C GLU A 82 7.70 -4.32 -0.35
N LEU A 83 6.72 -5.20 -0.15
CA LEU A 83 5.30 -4.82 -0.11
C LEU A 83 4.99 -3.92 1.09
N ASP A 84 5.52 -4.23 2.28
CA ASP A 84 5.36 -3.38 3.46
C ASP A 84 5.89 -1.97 3.21
N MET A 85 7.07 -1.87 2.57
CA MET A 85 7.65 -0.58 2.24
C MET A 85 6.81 0.21 1.24
N LEU A 86 6.29 -0.45 0.21
CA LEU A 86 5.42 0.17 -0.78
C LEU A 86 4.11 0.66 -0.15
N MET A 87 3.50 -0.16 0.68
CA MET A 87 2.24 0.19 1.34
C MET A 87 2.44 1.25 2.44
N CYS A 88 3.59 1.25 3.13
CA CYS A 88 3.98 2.31 4.04
C CYS A 88 4.08 3.66 3.31
N ASP A 89 4.71 3.68 2.13
CA ASP A 89 4.77 4.88 1.28
C ASP A 89 3.38 5.31 0.81
N ALA A 90 2.51 4.35 0.44
CA ALA A 90 1.15 4.62 -0.03
C ALA A 90 0.25 5.26 1.01
N THR A 91 0.38 4.80 2.25
CA THR A 91 -0.44 5.32 3.36
C THR A 91 0.09 6.63 3.93
N GLU A 92 1.34 7.00 3.58
CA GLU A 92 2.06 8.16 4.14
C GLU A 92 2.11 8.15 5.68
N LEU A 93 1.87 6.98 6.29
CA LEU A 93 1.89 6.78 7.74
C LEU A 93 3.07 5.90 8.15
N PRO A 94 3.65 6.10 9.34
CA PRO A 94 4.55 5.12 9.93
C PRO A 94 3.90 3.74 10.04
N TRP A 95 4.67 2.70 9.74
CA TRP A 95 4.27 1.32 9.95
C TRP A 95 5.05 0.70 11.10
N ILE A 96 4.37 -0.03 11.96
CA ILE A 96 4.95 -0.72 13.11
C ILE A 96 4.85 -2.21 12.85
N ILE A 97 6.00 -2.86 12.76
CA ILE A 97 6.12 -4.31 12.52
C ILE A 97 6.53 -4.97 13.83
N ALA A 98 5.76 -5.95 14.27
CA ALA A 98 6.08 -6.80 15.42
C ALA A 98 6.50 -8.20 14.94
N SER A 99 7.53 -8.81 15.51
CA SER A 99 7.81 -10.24 15.32
C SER A 99 7.24 -11.05 16.48
N TRP A 100 6.75 -12.25 16.18
CA TRP A 100 6.27 -13.16 17.20
C TRP A 100 6.62 -14.62 16.83
N PRO A 101 7.26 -15.42 17.73
CA PRO A 101 7.35 -15.20 19.21
C PRO A 101 8.54 -14.36 19.71
N GLU A 102 9.42 -13.84 18.88
CA GLU A 102 10.63 -13.11 19.29
C GLU A 102 10.32 -11.86 20.12
N GLY A 103 9.21 -11.17 19.80
CA GLY A 103 8.75 -10.01 20.56
C GLY A 103 9.44 -8.70 20.22
N ASP A 104 10.14 -8.64 19.08
CA ASP A 104 10.77 -7.41 18.60
C ASP A 104 9.73 -6.47 17.96
N ILE A 105 10.03 -5.18 17.98
CA ILE A 105 9.22 -4.14 17.34
C ILE A 105 10.11 -3.19 16.56
N ARG A 106 9.69 -2.88 15.33
CA ARG A 106 10.31 -1.87 14.47
C ARG A 106 9.29 -0.87 13.98
N THR A 107 9.66 0.40 13.93
CA THR A 107 8.91 1.43 13.22
C THR A 107 9.59 1.71 11.89
N VAL A 108 8.82 1.65 10.82
CA VAL A 108 9.21 1.97 9.45
C VAL A 108 8.57 3.28 9.06
N MET A 109 9.31 4.16 8.42
CA MET A 109 8.80 5.46 7.97
C MET A 109 8.59 5.44 6.46
N PRO A 110 7.57 6.16 5.95
CA PRO A 110 7.43 6.39 4.51
C PRO A 110 8.71 7.01 3.93
N ARG A 111 9.10 6.56 2.74
CA ARG A 111 10.31 7.07 2.05
C ARG A 111 10.07 8.36 1.27
N GLY A 112 8.79 8.76 1.10
CA GLY A 112 8.39 9.87 0.24
C GLY A 112 8.18 9.45 -1.21
N ASP A 113 8.58 10.29 -2.16
CA ASP A 113 8.37 10.01 -3.60
C ASP A 113 8.99 8.68 -4.03
N ARG A 114 8.22 7.89 -4.78
CA ARG A 114 8.68 6.61 -5.32
C ARG A 114 9.70 6.85 -6.44
N PRO A 115 10.79 6.07 -6.51
CA PRO A 115 11.75 6.17 -7.60
C PRO A 115 11.06 5.81 -8.93
N LEU A 116 11.40 6.51 -10.02
CA LEU A 116 10.87 6.21 -11.36
C LEU A 116 11.43 4.90 -11.93
N THR A 117 12.59 4.45 -11.46
CA THR A 117 13.26 3.23 -11.92
C THR A 117 13.55 2.28 -10.76
N GLY A 118 13.56 0.97 -11.05
CA GLY A 118 13.89 -0.06 -10.05
C GLY A 118 12.79 -0.31 -9.02
N ARG A 119 11.56 0.17 -9.27
CA ARG A 119 10.41 -0.10 -8.39
C ARG A 119 9.86 -1.51 -8.61
N GLN A 120 9.37 -2.12 -7.55
CA GLN A 120 8.60 -3.34 -7.65
C GLN A 120 7.21 -3.06 -8.21
N PHE A 121 6.71 -3.98 -9.05
CA PHE A 121 5.34 -3.88 -9.57
C PHE A 121 4.32 -4.33 -8.51
N VAL A 122 3.35 -3.46 -8.24
CA VAL A 122 2.17 -3.75 -7.39
C VAL A 122 0.95 -3.15 -8.07
N LEU A 123 0.04 -4.02 -8.56
CA LEU A 123 -1.16 -3.58 -9.26
C LEU A 123 -1.99 -2.62 -8.42
N GLY A 124 -2.44 -1.53 -9.03
CA GLY A 124 -3.24 -0.48 -8.40
C GLY A 124 -2.46 0.50 -7.53
N TYR A 125 -1.15 0.24 -7.28
CA TYR A 125 -0.34 1.12 -6.44
C TYR A 125 1.02 1.49 -7.06
N ALA A 126 1.80 0.51 -7.52
CA ALA A 126 3.12 0.70 -8.13
C ALA A 126 3.19 -0.03 -9.47
N ASP A 127 2.21 0.19 -10.30
CA ASP A 127 2.03 -0.39 -11.63
C ASP A 127 2.45 0.57 -12.75
N CYS A 128 2.18 0.20 -13.98
CA CYS A 128 2.50 1.01 -15.14
C CYS A 128 1.79 2.37 -15.15
N TRP A 129 0.50 2.44 -14.73
CA TRP A 129 -0.19 3.71 -14.65
C TRP A 129 0.36 4.63 -13.57
N SER A 130 0.63 4.09 -12.39
CA SER A 130 1.23 4.85 -11.30
C SER A 130 2.64 5.36 -11.64
N LEU A 131 3.40 4.62 -12.48
CA LEU A 131 4.69 5.11 -13.00
C LEU A 131 4.50 6.35 -13.89
N ILE A 132 3.49 6.32 -14.77
CA ILE A 132 3.16 7.46 -15.64
C ILE A 132 2.74 8.66 -14.81
N MET A 133 1.85 8.46 -13.83
CA MET A 133 1.41 9.52 -12.90
C MET A 133 2.60 10.16 -12.17
N ASP A 134 3.48 9.34 -11.58
CA ASP A 134 4.67 9.81 -10.87
C ASP A 134 5.64 10.55 -11.80
N TYR A 135 5.85 10.05 -13.02
CA TYR A 135 6.71 10.70 -14.01
C TYR A 135 6.20 12.10 -14.37
N PHE A 136 4.91 12.23 -14.71
CA PHE A 136 4.33 13.52 -15.06
C PHE A 136 4.31 14.49 -13.88
N ARG A 137 4.03 14.01 -12.67
CA ARG A 137 4.08 14.81 -11.46
C ARG A 137 5.49 15.30 -11.14
N ILE A 138 6.49 14.41 -11.16
CA ILE A 138 7.87 14.73 -10.76
C ILE A 138 8.58 15.60 -11.81
N GLU A 139 8.49 15.21 -13.09
CA GLU A 139 9.26 15.87 -14.15
C GLU A 139 8.54 17.09 -14.76
N HIS A 140 7.21 17.13 -14.70
CA HIS A 140 6.42 18.16 -15.38
C HIS A 140 5.48 18.94 -14.45
N GLY A 141 5.30 18.53 -13.20
CA GLY A 141 4.34 19.16 -12.27
C GLY A 141 2.89 18.97 -12.71
N ILE A 142 2.59 17.94 -13.48
CA ILE A 142 1.25 17.60 -13.99
C ILE A 142 0.67 16.48 -13.15
N GLU A 143 -0.47 16.74 -12.52
CA GLU A 143 -1.26 15.73 -11.81
C GLU A 143 -2.21 15.04 -12.80
N LEU A 144 -2.03 13.74 -12.98
CA LEU A 144 -2.93 12.89 -13.76
C LEU A 144 -3.98 12.26 -12.85
N PRO A 145 -5.20 11.99 -13.36
CA PRO A 145 -6.25 11.35 -12.57
C PRO A 145 -5.84 9.92 -12.18
N ASN A 146 -6.17 9.53 -10.95
CA ASN A 146 -5.98 8.17 -10.47
C ASN A 146 -7.29 7.41 -10.62
N TYR A 147 -7.29 6.36 -11.46
CA TYR A 147 -8.44 5.48 -11.65
C TYR A 147 -8.37 4.32 -10.66
N SER A 148 -9.50 3.97 -10.05
CA SER A 148 -9.61 2.73 -9.29
C SER A 148 -9.35 1.54 -10.20
N VAL A 149 -8.52 0.61 -9.72
CA VAL A 149 -8.16 -0.59 -10.47
C VAL A 149 -8.57 -1.80 -9.66
N ASP A 150 -9.55 -2.54 -10.17
CA ASP A 150 -9.88 -3.85 -9.66
C ASP A 150 -8.90 -4.91 -10.20
N ARG A 151 -8.68 -5.96 -9.41
CA ARG A 151 -7.85 -7.08 -9.85
C ARG A 151 -8.39 -7.65 -11.15
N HIS A 152 -7.54 -7.76 -12.17
CA HIS A 152 -7.86 -8.34 -13.49
C HIS A 152 -8.95 -7.60 -14.29
N TRP A 153 -9.01 -6.26 -14.22
CA TRP A 153 -9.97 -5.45 -14.97
C TRP A 153 -9.97 -5.78 -16.48
N TRP A 154 -8.81 -6.07 -17.06
CA TRP A 154 -8.67 -6.46 -18.47
C TRP A 154 -9.29 -7.82 -18.80
N GLU A 155 -9.51 -8.71 -17.82
CA GLU A 155 -10.23 -9.97 -17.97
C GLU A 155 -11.75 -9.78 -17.87
N GLN A 156 -12.21 -8.66 -17.33
CA GLN A 156 -13.62 -8.29 -17.21
C GLN A 156 -14.16 -7.54 -18.42
N GLY A 157 -13.32 -7.33 -19.44
CA GLY A 157 -13.69 -6.66 -20.68
C GLY A 157 -13.63 -5.14 -20.61
N GLU A 158 -13.07 -4.59 -19.54
CA GLU A 158 -12.79 -3.16 -19.46
C GLU A 158 -11.58 -2.79 -20.30
N ASN A 159 -11.54 -1.53 -20.79
CA ASN A 159 -10.46 -1.04 -21.63
C ASN A 159 -9.94 0.31 -21.11
N LEU A 160 -9.52 0.32 -19.85
CA LEU A 160 -9.24 1.54 -19.09
C LEU A 160 -8.27 2.49 -19.80
N TYR A 161 -7.23 1.98 -20.44
CA TYR A 161 -6.29 2.86 -21.16
C TYR A 161 -6.94 3.53 -22.36
N MET A 162 -7.64 2.77 -23.22
CA MET A 162 -8.24 3.31 -24.42
C MET A 162 -9.44 4.19 -24.15
N ASP A 163 -10.13 3.96 -23.04
CA ASP A 163 -11.30 4.75 -22.67
C ASP A 163 -10.92 6.09 -22.02
N ASN A 164 -9.73 6.20 -21.40
CA ASN A 164 -9.38 7.35 -20.57
C ASN A 164 -8.16 8.19 -21.02
N TRP A 165 -7.33 7.73 -21.94
CA TRP A 165 -6.09 8.41 -22.32
C TRP A 165 -6.30 9.85 -22.82
N GLN A 166 -7.42 10.11 -23.54
CA GLN A 166 -7.73 11.45 -24.05
C GLN A 166 -8.11 12.42 -22.93
N GLU A 167 -8.87 11.95 -21.94
CA GLU A 167 -9.23 12.76 -20.77
C GLU A 167 -8.02 13.10 -19.91
N CYS A 168 -6.99 12.26 -19.92
CA CYS A 168 -5.70 12.53 -19.29
C CYS A 168 -4.86 13.58 -20.06
N GLY A 169 -5.34 14.07 -21.22
CA GLY A 169 -4.67 15.07 -22.04
C GLY A 169 -3.67 14.54 -23.06
N PHE A 170 -3.56 13.22 -23.22
CA PHE A 170 -2.73 12.61 -24.25
C PHE A 170 -3.33 12.77 -25.64
N ARG A 171 -2.50 12.67 -26.68
CA ARG A 171 -2.87 12.73 -28.09
C ARG A 171 -2.10 11.66 -28.85
N GLU A 172 -2.70 11.12 -29.91
CA GLU A 172 -1.96 10.27 -30.82
C GLU A 172 -0.81 11.03 -31.46
N TYR A 173 0.33 10.35 -31.59
CA TYR A 173 1.53 10.90 -32.17
C TYR A 173 2.24 9.84 -33.01
N ASP A 174 2.45 10.14 -34.32
CA ASP A 174 3.06 9.24 -35.31
C ASP A 174 4.55 9.50 -35.57
N GLY A 175 5.15 10.42 -34.81
CA GLY A 175 6.55 10.80 -34.98
C GLY A 175 7.51 9.88 -34.21
N PRO A 176 8.83 10.19 -34.27
CA PRO A 176 9.82 9.49 -33.46
C PRO A 176 9.52 9.68 -31.95
N ALA A 177 9.60 8.61 -31.16
CA ALA A 177 9.35 8.66 -29.74
C ALA A 177 10.22 9.73 -29.04
N GLN A 178 9.59 10.50 -28.17
CA GLN A 178 10.21 11.57 -27.39
C GLN A 178 10.07 11.27 -25.88
N PRO A 179 10.92 11.85 -25.03
CA PRO A 179 10.70 11.78 -23.59
C PRO A 179 9.32 12.35 -23.22
N GLY A 180 8.54 11.56 -22.47
CA GLY A 180 7.17 11.90 -22.11
C GLY A 180 6.08 11.26 -22.99
N ASP A 181 6.44 10.64 -24.09
CA ASP A 181 5.49 9.85 -24.86
C ASP A 181 5.12 8.56 -24.09
N MET A 182 3.83 8.26 -24.07
CA MET A 182 3.30 7.04 -23.50
C MET A 182 3.07 6.00 -24.62
N VAL A 183 3.50 4.78 -24.40
CA VAL A 183 3.21 3.65 -25.28
C VAL A 183 2.15 2.77 -24.62
N ILE A 184 1.03 2.58 -25.31
CA ILE A 184 -0.01 1.65 -24.87
C ILE A 184 0.19 0.31 -25.58
N MET A 185 0.34 -0.75 -24.82
CA MET A 185 0.61 -2.09 -25.32
C MET A 185 -0.41 -3.11 -24.86
N GLN A 186 -0.66 -4.11 -25.71
CA GLN A 186 -1.47 -5.28 -25.37
C GLN A 186 -0.54 -6.47 -25.13
N VAL A 187 -0.49 -6.93 -23.87
CA VAL A 187 0.39 -8.02 -23.46
C VAL A 187 -0.42 -9.13 -22.82
N GLN A 188 -0.51 -10.27 -23.47
CA GLN A 188 -1.20 -11.48 -22.98
C GLN A 188 -2.65 -11.21 -22.47
N SER A 189 -3.36 -10.31 -23.11
CA SER A 189 -4.70 -9.90 -22.76
C SER A 189 -5.55 -9.65 -24.01
N THR A 190 -6.85 -9.49 -23.89
CA THR A 190 -7.77 -9.16 -24.98
C THR A 190 -7.85 -7.66 -25.26
N VAL A 191 -7.36 -6.84 -24.36
CA VAL A 191 -7.32 -5.36 -24.44
C VAL A 191 -5.94 -4.83 -24.07
N PRO A 192 -5.57 -3.61 -24.49
CA PRO A 192 -4.36 -2.95 -24.02
C PRO A 192 -4.32 -2.83 -22.48
N ASN A 193 -3.23 -3.30 -21.87
CA ASN A 193 -3.10 -3.41 -20.42
C ASN A 193 -1.73 -2.98 -19.88
N HIS A 194 -0.85 -2.46 -20.75
CA HIS A 194 0.49 -1.93 -20.41
C HIS A 194 0.77 -0.64 -21.18
#